data_52be7231508d66dd8995c4da006b2429
#
_entry.id   52be7231508d66dd8995c4da006b2429
#
_cell.length_a   1.000
_cell.length_b   1.000
_cell.length_c   1.000
_cell.angle_alpha   90.00
_cell.angle_beta   90.00
_cell.angle_gamma   90.00
#
_symmetry.space_group_name_H-M   'P 1'
#
loop_
_entity.id
_entity.type
_entity.pdbx_description
1 polymer ?
#
loop_
_entity_poly.entity_id
_entity_poly.type
_entity_poly.pdbx_seq_one_letter_code
_entity_poly.pdbx_strand_id
1 'polypeptide(L)'
;PDTAPTLVATRVRGSSISRRRTIYSALVHVDVMTTPLPLTKTADHAKQAQNAGFSGLLFTEAGRTAYLNVGAAAVAAPGLDLSTGVAVAFPRSPFVTAATAWELQEASGGRFRLGLGTQVKTHVVRRYGVDFDRPGPRLRDYVLAVKACFTAFRTGTLDHHGDFYELTFITPQWSPGPIDAPDPKVDIAAVNPWMLTMAGEVADGVHVHPIGEPGYLQRHVLPRVTDGASKAGRDPAEVSIIVPVMTIVGDTDEERHTEREHLRAMLSFYGSTPNYAFIWDEAGFEGTTARIREKQKAGDFAGMANQITDDHLGVFTTEATWDGLADELISRYGGVADRLVLYNAGRDRERFDRYGSVARDIVRRTS
;
A
#
# COMPACT_ATOMS: atom_id res chain seq x y z
N PRO A 1 11.43 -5.84 71.26
CA PRO A 1 10.76 -4.82 70.49
C PRO A 1 11.13 -4.97 68.98
N ASP A 2 10.17 -5.52 68.31
CA ASP A 2 10.21 -5.79 66.85
C ASP A 2 10.09 -4.49 66.07
N THR A 3 10.91 -4.33 65.09
CA THR A 3 10.68 -3.38 64.01
C THR A 3 10.75 -4.12 62.67
N ALA A 4 9.58 -4.35 62.08
CA ALA A 4 9.42 -4.86 60.70
C ALA A 4 9.88 -3.81 59.68
N PRO A 5 10.50 -4.20 58.54
CA PRO A 5 10.87 -3.27 57.50
C PRO A 5 9.67 -2.96 56.61
N THR A 6 9.47 -1.66 56.38
CA THR A 6 8.48 -1.08 55.47
C THR A 6 8.86 -1.36 54.03
N LEU A 7 8.06 -2.13 53.32
CA LEU A 7 8.15 -2.33 51.84
C LEU A 7 7.78 -1.04 51.11
N VAL A 8 8.78 -0.38 50.52
CA VAL A 8 8.58 0.73 49.59
C VAL A 8 8.16 0.12 48.24
N ALA A 9 6.88 0.21 47.92
CA ALA A 9 6.37 -0.15 46.60
C ALA A 9 6.88 0.86 45.53
N THR A 10 7.86 0.45 44.75
CA THR A 10 8.30 1.18 43.58
C THR A 10 7.20 1.11 42.54
N ARG A 11 6.48 2.21 42.35
CA ARG A 11 5.53 2.38 41.23
C ARG A 11 6.31 2.36 39.92
N VAL A 12 6.26 1.24 39.20
CA VAL A 12 6.65 1.19 37.80
C VAL A 12 5.68 2.09 37.04
N ARG A 13 6.22 3.20 36.52
CA ARG A 13 5.45 4.11 35.64
C ARG A 13 4.94 3.31 34.46
N GLY A 14 3.64 3.22 34.33
CA GLY A 14 2.94 2.57 33.24
C GLY A 14 3.41 3.12 31.91
N SER A 15 3.67 2.18 31.01
CA SER A 15 4.19 2.35 29.68
C SER A 15 3.39 3.38 28.85
N SER A 16 4.12 4.17 28.10
CA SER A 16 3.66 5.16 27.09
C SER A 16 2.83 4.57 25.92
N ILE A 17 2.35 3.33 26.05
CA ILE A 17 1.56 2.62 25.04
C ILE A 17 0.12 3.17 24.94
N SER A 18 -0.43 3.75 25.98
CA SER A 18 -1.81 4.25 26.00
C SER A 18 -2.04 5.55 25.22
N ARG A 19 -1.00 6.32 24.90
CA ARG A 19 -1.12 7.58 24.12
C ARG A 19 -0.95 7.39 22.62
N ARG A 20 -0.48 6.23 22.13
CA ARG A 20 -0.28 5.97 20.70
C ARG A 20 -1.56 5.60 19.94
N ARG A 21 -2.63 5.22 20.63
CA ARG A 21 -3.92 4.87 20.01
C ARG A 21 -4.71 6.05 19.43
N THR A 22 -4.31 7.29 19.70
CA THR A 22 -5.05 8.50 19.31
C THR A 22 -4.49 9.16 18.03
N ILE A 23 -3.38 8.67 17.48
CA ILE A 23 -2.70 9.31 16.35
C ILE A 23 -3.26 8.83 15.01
N TYR A 24 -3.72 7.57 14.92
CA TYR A 24 -4.27 7.03 13.69
C TYR A 24 -5.79 6.98 13.76
N SER A 25 -6.43 7.50 12.72
CA SER A 25 -7.88 7.64 12.57
C SER A 25 -8.63 6.33 12.82
N ALA A 26 -9.85 6.43 13.36
CA ALA A 26 -10.75 5.30 13.50
C ALA A 26 -11.35 4.83 12.16
N LEU A 27 -11.31 5.66 11.13
CA LEU A 27 -11.96 5.38 9.84
C LEU A 27 -11.02 4.55 8.94
N VAL A 28 -11.42 3.32 8.68
CA VAL A 28 -10.72 2.43 7.74
C VAL A 28 -11.46 2.41 6.40
N HIS A 29 -10.80 2.89 5.34
CA HIS A 29 -11.28 2.68 3.98
C HIS A 29 -10.95 1.26 3.54
N VAL A 30 -11.82 0.65 2.74
CA VAL A 30 -11.60 -0.70 2.21
C VAL A 30 -11.66 -0.68 0.70
N ASP A 31 -10.50 -0.81 0.09
CA ASP A 31 -10.31 -0.83 -1.35
C ASP A 31 -10.16 -2.26 -1.86
N VAL A 32 -10.34 -2.46 -3.15
CA VAL A 32 -10.00 -3.72 -3.81
C VAL A 32 -8.85 -3.52 -4.79
N MET A 33 -7.86 -4.43 -4.73
CA MET A 33 -6.77 -4.46 -5.70
C MET A 33 -7.24 -5.10 -7.00
N THR A 34 -6.86 -4.48 -8.11
CA THR A 34 -7.14 -4.98 -9.44
C THR A 34 -5.90 -4.90 -10.31
N THR A 35 -5.55 -5.99 -10.99
CA THR A 35 -4.60 -5.93 -12.10
C THR A 35 -5.25 -5.20 -13.27
N PRO A 36 -4.49 -4.38 -14.05
CA PRO A 36 -5.07 -3.61 -15.13
C PRO A 36 -5.79 -4.48 -16.16
N LEU A 37 -7.02 -4.11 -16.46
CA LEU A 37 -7.91 -4.78 -17.41
C LEU A 37 -7.76 -4.18 -18.82
N PRO A 38 -8.25 -4.86 -19.89
CA PRO A 38 -8.54 -4.19 -21.14
C PRO A 38 -9.46 -2.98 -20.89
N LEU A 39 -9.16 -1.82 -21.48
CA LEU A 39 -9.90 -0.57 -21.23
C LEU A 39 -11.40 -0.71 -21.44
N THR A 40 -11.81 -1.54 -22.42
CA THR A 40 -13.23 -1.85 -22.69
C THR A 40 -13.94 -2.58 -21.54
N LYS A 41 -13.19 -3.09 -20.56
CA LYS A 41 -13.73 -3.79 -19.37
C LYS A 41 -13.60 -2.98 -18.07
N THR A 42 -12.73 -1.97 -18.08
CA THR A 42 -12.40 -1.20 -16.87
C THR A 42 -13.60 -0.41 -16.35
N ALA A 43 -14.37 0.22 -17.24
CA ALA A 43 -15.55 1.00 -16.87
C ALA A 43 -16.61 0.15 -16.14
N ASP A 44 -16.92 -1.03 -16.67
CA ASP A 44 -17.89 -1.94 -16.06
C ASP A 44 -17.41 -2.48 -14.73
N HIS A 45 -16.12 -2.82 -14.64
CA HIS A 45 -15.52 -3.28 -13.39
C HIS A 45 -15.52 -2.20 -12.31
N ALA A 46 -15.25 -0.94 -12.68
CA ALA A 46 -15.30 0.17 -11.73
C ALA A 46 -16.72 0.42 -11.21
N LYS A 47 -17.73 0.39 -12.08
CA LYS A 47 -19.13 0.46 -11.67
C LYS A 47 -19.52 -0.70 -10.74
N GLN A 48 -19.06 -1.92 -11.05
CA GLN A 48 -19.31 -3.07 -10.19
C GLN A 48 -18.69 -2.86 -8.80
N ALA A 49 -17.45 -2.40 -8.71
CA ALA A 49 -16.78 -2.13 -7.44
C ALA A 49 -17.52 -1.06 -6.61
N GLN A 50 -17.95 0.03 -7.26
CA GLN A 50 -18.75 1.07 -6.61
C GLN A 50 -20.07 0.50 -6.07
N ASN A 51 -20.81 -0.26 -6.88
CA ASN A 51 -22.09 -0.85 -6.51
C ASN A 51 -21.94 -1.92 -5.42
N ALA A 52 -20.84 -2.70 -5.45
CA ALA A 52 -20.51 -3.66 -4.42
C ALA A 52 -20.20 -2.99 -3.07
N GLY A 53 -19.78 -1.72 -3.07
CA GLY A 53 -19.58 -0.90 -1.86
C GLY A 53 -18.16 -0.85 -1.36
N PHE A 54 -17.16 -1.09 -2.22
CA PHE A 54 -15.78 -0.77 -1.91
C PHE A 54 -15.58 0.75 -1.80
N SER A 55 -14.65 1.18 -0.95
CA SER A 55 -14.26 2.58 -0.86
C SER A 55 -13.49 3.03 -2.10
N GLY A 56 -12.69 2.15 -2.67
CA GLY A 56 -11.90 2.47 -3.85
C GLY A 56 -11.39 1.28 -4.64
N LEU A 57 -10.79 1.61 -5.79
CA LEU A 57 -10.05 0.71 -6.67
C LEU A 57 -8.57 1.08 -6.70
N LEU A 58 -7.74 0.10 -6.42
CA LEU A 58 -6.28 0.21 -6.55
C LEU A 58 -5.82 -0.61 -7.76
N PHE A 59 -5.23 0.07 -8.75
CA PHE A 59 -4.67 -0.57 -9.93
C PHE A 59 -3.16 -0.78 -9.80
N THR A 60 -2.70 -2.03 -9.93
CA THR A 60 -1.26 -2.34 -10.03
C THR A 60 -0.71 -1.97 -11.40
N GLU A 61 0.60 -1.83 -11.56
CA GLU A 61 1.23 -1.70 -12.87
C GLU A 61 1.89 -3.04 -13.27
N ALA A 62 1.10 -3.92 -13.86
CA ALA A 62 1.53 -5.25 -14.29
C ALA A 62 0.97 -5.58 -15.69
N GLY A 63 1.85 -5.66 -16.69
CA GLY A 63 1.48 -5.97 -18.07
C GLY A 63 0.78 -4.83 -18.82
N ARG A 64 0.06 -3.95 -18.14
CA ARG A 64 -0.59 -2.74 -18.65
C ARG A 64 -0.30 -1.57 -17.74
N THR A 65 -0.41 -0.34 -18.27
CA THR A 65 -0.27 0.86 -17.41
C THR A 65 -1.48 1.05 -16.51
N ALA A 66 -1.24 1.36 -15.24
CA ALA A 66 -2.30 1.63 -14.28
C ALA A 66 -3.08 2.91 -14.63
N TYR A 67 -2.41 3.96 -15.10
CA TYR A 67 -2.98 5.28 -15.34
C TYR A 67 -4.18 5.28 -16.29
N LEU A 68 -4.12 4.53 -17.39
CA LEU A 68 -5.23 4.45 -18.34
C LEU A 68 -6.46 3.75 -17.73
N ASN A 69 -6.23 2.75 -16.89
CA ASN A 69 -7.32 2.08 -16.16
C ASN A 69 -7.94 3.03 -15.12
N VAL A 70 -7.12 3.77 -14.37
CA VAL A 70 -7.60 4.81 -13.44
C VAL A 70 -8.45 5.84 -14.18
N GLY A 71 -7.97 6.36 -15.34
CA GLY A 71 -8.73 7.32 -16.13
C GLY A 71 -10.09 6.79 -16.58
N ALA A 72 -10.15 5.55 -17.08
CA ALA A 72 -11.40 4.91 -17.48
C ALA A 72 -12.35 4.70 -16.26
N ALA A 73 -11.80 4.37 -15.10
CA ALA A 73 -12.56 4.19 -13.86
C ALA A 73 -13.08 5.55 -13.32
N ALA A 74 -12.27 6.62 -13.37
CA ALA A 74 -12.64 7.95 -12.90
C ALA A 74 -13.90 8.48 -13.59
N VAL A 75 -13.98 8.31 -14.90
CA VAL A 75 -15.15 8.73 -15.69
C VAL A 75 -16.36 7.82 -15.45
N ALA A 76 -16.14 6.52 -15.22
CA ALA A 76 -17.23 5.54 -15.14
C ALA A 76 -17.85 5.39 -13.75
N ALA A 77 -17.09 5.63 -12.67
CA ALA A 77 -17.49 5.39 -11.29
C ALA A 77 -17.05 6.55 -10.38
N PRO A 78 -17.76 7.69 -10.45
CA PRO A 78 -17.36 8.93 -9.79
C PRO A 78 -17.45 8.90 -8.26
N GLY A 79 -17.96 7.81 -7.67
CA GLY A 79 -18.02 7.62 -6.21
C GLY A 79 -16.82 6.90 -5.60
N LEU A 80 -15.93 6.32 -6.43
CA LEU A 80 -14.78 5.56 -5.95
C LEU A 80 -13.54 6.43 -5.72
N ASP A 81 -12.82 6.14 -4.65
CA ASP A 81 -11.41 6.52 -4.56
C ASP A 81 -10.60 5.69 -5.56
N LEU A 82 -9.65 6.31 -6.22
CA LEU A 82 -8.85 5.64 -7.24
C LEU A 82 -7.38 5.79 -6.91
N SER A 83 -6.61 4.71 -7.08
CA SER A 83 -5.18 4.77 -6.81
C SER A 83 -4.36 3.88 -7.74
N THR A 84 -3.09 4.25 -7.92
CA THR A 84 -2.09 3.32 -8.43
C THR A 84 -1.42 2.61 -7.25
N GLY A 85 -1.30 1.29 -7.27
CA GLY A 85 -0.72 0.54 -6.17
C GLY A 85 0.25 -0.54 -6.61
N VAL A 86 1.43 -0.13 -7.10
CA VAL A 86 1.99 1.19 -7.35
C VAL A 86 2.42 1.32 -8.81
N ALA A 87 2.39 2.55 -9.33
CA ALA A 87 3.00 2.83 -10.63
C ALA A 87 4.53 2.87 -10.51
N VAL A 88 5.24 2.42 -11.56
CA VAL A 88 6.70 2.43 -11.58
C VAL A 88 7.19 3.85 -11.89
N ALA A 89 7.92 4.47 -10.98
CA ALA A 89 8.30 5.88 -11.07
C ALA A 89 9.28 6.17 -12.22
N PHE A 90 10.42 5.49 -12.25
CA PHE A 90 11.58 5.90 -13.05
C PHE A 90 11.44 5.83 -14.58
N PRO A 91 10.56 5.01 -15.18
CA PRO A 91 10.33 5.05 -16.62
C PRO A 91 9.67 6.34 -17.14
N ARG A 92 9.15 7.18 -16.25
CA ARG A 92 8.50 8.45 -16.59
C ARG A 92 9.24 9.61 -15.91
N SER A 93 9.26 10.78 -16.53
CA SER A 93 9.75 11.97 -15.84
C SER A 93 8.76 12.41 -14.74
N PRO A 94 9.22 13.09 -13.68
CA PRO A 94 8.31 13.63 -12.66
C PRO A 94 7.25 14.55 -13.23
N PHE A 95 7.59 15.39 -14.24
CA PHE A 95 6.64 16.28 -14.87
C PHE A 95 5.51 15.52 -15.60
N VAL A 96 5.85 14.49 -16.39
CA VAL A 96 4.85 13.65 -17.08
C VAL A 96 3.94 12.94 -16.08
N THR A 97 4.50 12.43 -14.98
CA THR A 97 3.72 11.79 -13.93
C THR A 97 2.82 12.80 -13.22
N ALA A 98 3.32 14.01 -12.94
CA ALA A 98 2.54 15.05 -12.30
C ALA A 98 1.37 15.51 -13.20
N ALA A 99 1.60 15.76 -14.47
CA ALA A 99 0.56 16.13 -15.42
C ALA A 99 -0.53 15.04 -15.51
N THR A 100 -0.10 13.77 -15.62
CA THR A 100 -1.04 12.63 -15.62
C THR A 100 -1.86 12.55 -14.33
N ALA A 101 -1.20 12.71 -13.17
CA ALA A 101 -1.88 12.66 -11.87
C ALA A 101 -2.85 13.82 -11.70
N TRP A 102 -2.52 15.01 -12.25
CA TRP A 102 -3.37 16.19 -12.21
C TRP A 102 -4.68 16.00 -12.96
N GLU A 103 -4.61 15.50 -14.20
CA GLU A 103 -5.79 15.16 -15.00
C GLU A 103 -6.65 14.06 -14.33
N LEU A 104 -6.03 13.06 -13.73
CA LEU A 104 -6.75 12.00 -13.02
C LEU A 104 -7.42 12.52 -11.74
N GLN A 105 -6.80 13.47 -11.06
CA GLN A 105 -7.37 14.13 -9.88
C GLN A 105 -8.59 14.95 -10.25
N GLU A 106 -8.50 15.73 -11.32
CA GLU A 106 -9.64 16.48 -11.86
C GLU A 106 -10.77 15.53 -12.29
N ALA A 107 -10.46 14.53 -13.12
CA ALA A 107 -11.44 13.56 -13.63
C ALA A 107 -12.13 12.75 -12.52
N SER A 108 -11.45 12.47 -11.42
CA SER A 108 -12.01 11.80 -10.25
C SER A 108 -12.73 12.74 -9.28
N GLY A 109 -12.68 14.07 -9.50
CA GLY A 109 -13.22 15.06 -8.56
C GLY A 109 -12.51 15.05 -7.21
N GLY A 110 -11.18 14.93 -7.22
CA GLY A 110 -10.35 14.98 -6.02
C GLY A 110 -10.13 13.64 -5.30
N ARG A 111 -10.47 12.51 -5.93
CA ARG A 111 -10.38 11.16 -5.31
C ARG A 111 -9.27 10.29 -5.87
N PHE A 112 -8.27 10.86 -6.52
CA PHE A 112 -7.11 10.13 -7.01
C PHE A 112 -5.94 10.18 -6.03
N ARG A 113 -5.27 9.05 -5.81
CA ARG A 113 -4.02 8.91 -5.06
C ARG A 113 -2.95 8.32 -5.97
N LEU A 114 -1.84 9.01 -6.09
CA LEU A 114 -0.70 8.60 -6.89
C LEU A 114 0.24 7.70 -6.07
N GLY A 115 0.07 6.40 -6.15
CA GLY A 115 0.99 5.45 -5.53
C GLY A 115 2.17 5.13 -6.43
N LEU A 116 3.39 5.36 -5.96
CA LEU A 116 4.65 5.20 -6.68
C LEU A 116 5.57 4.15 -6.04
N GLY A 117 6.33 3.45 -6.85
CA GLY A 117 7.37 2.53 -6.40
C GLY A 117 8.59 2.51 -7.32
N THR A 118 9.74 2.10 -6.76
CA THR A 118 10.99 1.98 -7.52
C THR A 118 11.02 0.77 -8.43
N GLN A 119 10.21 -0.25 -8.16
CA GLN A 119 10.35 -1.59 -8.73
C GLN A 119 11.76 -2.18 -8.42
N VAL A 120 12.08 -3.36 -8.92
CA VAL A 120 13.40 -3.98 -8.75
C VAL A 120 14.32 -3.69 -9.94
N LYS A 121 15.64 -3.64 -9.69
CA LYS A 121 16.67 -3.28 -10.68
C LYS A 121 16.52 -4.01 -12.01
N THR A 122 16.30 -5.32 -11.97
CA THR A 122 16.19 -6.14 -13.20
C THR A 122 15.04 -5.66 -14.10
N HIS A 123 13.90 -5.29 -13.53
CA HIS A 123 12.77 -4.81 -14.30
C HIS A 123 13.02 -3.40 -14.85
N VAL A 124 13.58 -2.49 -14.03
CA VAL A 124 13.83 -1.11 -14.43
C VAL A 124 14.85 -1.07 -15.56
N VAL A 125 15.96 -1.76 -15.41
CA VAL A 125 17.03 -1.75 -16.42
C VAL A 125 16.66 -2.56 -17.66
N ARG A 126 16.16 -3.80 -17.49
CA ARG A 126 16.01 -4.73 -18.64
C ARG A 126 14.66 -4.63 -19.35
N ARG A 127 13.61 -4.17 -18.66
CA ARG A 127 12.26 -4.02 -19.24
C ARG A 127 11.99 -2.59 -19.69
N TYR A 128 12.37 -1.61 -18.86
CA TYR A 128 12.09 -0.19 -19.14
C TYR A 128 13.27 0.55 -19.76
N GLY A 129 14.48 -0.03 -19.77
CA GLY A 129 15.66 0.60 -20.37
C GLY A 129 16.15 1.86 -19.63
N VAL A 130 15.92 1.94 -18.32
CA VAL A 130 16.22 3.11 -17.50
C VAL A 130 17.24 2.76 -16.43
N ASP A 131 18.11 3.70 -16.07
CA ASP A 131 19.09 3.54 -15.01
C ASP A 131 18.44 3.32 -13.65
N PHE A 132 19.09 2.49 -12.82
CA PHE A 132 18.68 2.19 -11.46
C PHE A 132 19.81 2.51 -10.47
N ASP A 133 20.12 3.80 -10.38
CA ASP A 133 21.10 4.32 -9.44
C ASP A 133 20.42 4.93 -8.22
N ARG A 134 20.97 4.66 -7.02
CA ARG A 134 20.49 5.18 -5.73
C ARG A 134 18.96 5.30 -5.65
N PRO A 135 18.19 4.18 -5.79
CA PRO A 135 16.74 4.24 -6.03
C PRO A 135 15.95 4.92 -4.91
N GLY A 136 16.39 4.81 -3.67
CA GLY A 136 15.74 5.49 -2.54
C GLY A 136 15.85 7.01 -2.63
N PRO A 137 17.07 7.59 -2.60
CA PRO A 137 17.28 9.04 -2.80
C PRO A 137 16.64 9.56 -4.09
N ARG A 138 16.72 8.80 -5.19
CA ARG A 138 16.09 9.17 -6.45
C ARG A 138 14.55 9.22 -6.35
N LEU A 139 13.93 8.27 -5.64
CA LEU A 139 12.47 8.31 -5.44
C LEU A 139 12.06 9.48 -4.55
N ARG A 140 12.85 9.80 -3.51
CA ARG A 140 12.62 10.99 -2.68
C ARG A 140 12.59 12.26 -3.54
N ASP A 141 13.61 12.47 -4.35
CA ASP A 141 13.69 13.61 -5.24
C ASP A 141 12.56 13.62 -6.28
N TYR A 142 12.22 12.46 -6.82
CA TYR A 142 11.08 12.30 -7.73
C TYR A 142 9.76 12.76 -7.11
N VAL A 143 9.47 12.37 -5.88
CA VAL A 143 8.25 12.78 -5.15
C VAL A 143 8.22 14.29 -4.94
N LEU A 144 9.35 14.88 -4.52
CA LEU A 144 9.47 16.33 -4.33
C LEU A 144 9.28 17.08 -5.66
N ALA A 145 9.87 16.59 -6.76
CA ALA A 145 9.71 17.14 -8.09
C ALA A 145 8.24 17.07 -8.58
N VAL A 146 7.54 15.95 -8.32
CA VAL A 146 6.10 15.81 -8.63
C VAL A 146 5.28 16.84 -7.86
N LYS A 147 5.53 17.00 -6.56
CA LYS A 147 4.82 17.98 -5.73
C LYS A 147 5.14 19.43 -6.13
N ALA A 148 6.37 19.71 -6.56
CA ALA A 148 6.73 21.01 -7.14
C ALA A 148 5.96 21.29 -8.43
N CYS A 149 5.74 20.28 -9.29
CA CYS A 149 4.89 20.42 -10.47
C CYS A 149 3.43 20.74 -10.09
N PHE A 150 2.84 20.11 -9.07
CA PHE A 150 1.49 20.44 -8.61
C PHE A 150 1.40 21.90 -8.16
N THR A 151 2.39 22.37 -7.40
CA THR A 151 2.49 23.79 -7.02
C THR A 151 2.58 24.68 -8.27
N ALA A 152 3.40 24.30 -9.25
CA ALA A 152 3.57 25.05 -10.48
C ALA A 152 2.30 25.12 -11.33
N PHE A 153 1.48 24.07 -11.35
CA PHE A 153 0.20 24.08 -12.07
C PHE A 153 -0.81 25.06 -11.44
N ARG A 154 -0.67 25.36 -10.17
CA ARG A 154 -1.49 26.39 -9.50
C ARG A 154 -0.93 27.80 -9.62
N THR A 155 0.39 27.94 -9.58
CA THR A 155 1.06 29.25 -9.43
C THR A 155 1.66 29.78 -10.73
N GLY A 156 1.89 28.90 -11.72
CA GLY A 156 2.60 29.23 -12.96
C GLY A 156 4.13 29.26 -12.85
N THR A 157 4.71 28.91 -11.69
CA THR A 157 6.17 28.92 -11.48
C THR A 157 6.65 27.54 -11.08
N LEU A 158 7.57 26.97 -11.86
CA LEU A 158 8.24 25.69 -11.58
C LEU A 158 9.67 25.97 -11.15
N ASP A 159 9.98 25.57 -9.91
CA ASP A 159 11.28 25.79 -9.28
C ASP A 159 11.64 24.60 -8.40
N HIS A 160 12.28 23.58 -8.99
CA HIS A 160 12.75 22.39 -8.31
C HIS A 160 14.20 22.11 -8.67
N HIS A 161 15.08 22.11 -7.68
CA HIS A 161 16.50 21.79 -7.78
C HIS A 161 16.81 20.59 -6.88
N GLY A 162 16.84 19.39 -7.47
CA GLY A 162 17.12 18.15 -6.77
C GLY A 162 18.42 17.49 -7.23
N ASP A 163 18.81 16.42 -6.54
CA ASP A 163 20.01 15.64 -6.89
C ASP A 163 19.89 14.90 -8.23
N PHE A 164 18.68 14.58 -8.65
CA PHE A 164 18.36 13.76 -9.83
C PHE A 164 17.48 14.49 -10.84
N TYR A 165 16.71 15.46 -10.39
CA TYR A 165 15.76 16.18 -11.23
C TYR A 165 15.89 17.67 -11.01
N GLU A 166 16.08 18.39 -12.11
CA GLU A 166 16.06 19.84 -12.13
C GLU A 166 14.93 20.29 -13.07
N LEU A 167 13.89 20.92 -12.50
CA LEU A 167 12.69 21.34 -13.21
C LEU A 167 12.43 22.82 -12.92
N THR A 168 12.84 23.69 -13.84
CA THR A 168 12.84 25.15 -13.63
C THR A 168 12.14 25.91 -14.76
N PHE A 169 11.41 25.19 -15.61
CA PHE A 169 10.77 25.82 -16.78
C PHE A 169 9.35 25.31 -16.99
N ILE A 170 8.39 26.25 -17.00
CA ILE A 170 7.01 26.02 -17.40
C ILE A 170 6.47 27.28 -18.09
N THR A 171 5.65 27.11 -19.09
CA THR A 171 4.92 28.22 -19.73
C THR A 171 3.42 27.94 -19.68
N PRO A 172 2.56 28.98 -19.85
CA PRO A 172 1.10 28.79 -19.80
C PRO A 172 0.57 27.69 -20.75
N GLN A 173 1.19 27.52 -21.92
CA GLN A 173 0.78 26.49 -22.89
C GLN A 173 1.12 25.06 -22.45
N TRP A 174 2.05 24.90 -21.50
CA TRP A 174 2.50 23.60 -20.97
C TRP A 174 2.03 23.34 -19.54
N SER A 175 1.23 24.25 -19.00
CA SER A 175 0.57 24.08 -17.71
C SER A 175 -0.89 23.68 -17.91
N PRO A 176 -1.40 22.63 -17.24
CA PRO A 176 -2.83 22.33 -17.25
C PRO A 176 -3.64 23.41 -16.50
N GLY A 177 -2.98 24.30 -15.75
CA GLY A 177 -3.63 25.28 -14.90
C GLY A 177 -4.20 24.69 -13.60
N PRO A 178 -4.80 25.54 -12.75
CA PRO A 178 -5.42 25.10 -11.52
C PRO A 178 -6.70 24.30 -11.76
N ILE A 179 -6.95 23.31 -10.93
CA ILE A 179 -8.19 22.51 -10.90
C ILE A 179 -9.00 22.81 -9.63
N ASP A 180 -10.30 22.57 -9.69
CA ASP A 180 -11.22 22.70 -8.55
C ASP A 180 -11.23 21.41 -7.71
N ALA A 181 -10.03 20.99 -7.26
CA ALA A 181 -9.79 19.83 -6.42
C ALA A 181 -8.49 20.06 -5.62
N PRO A 182 -8.28 19.39 -4.48
CA PRO A 182 -6.98 19.42 -3.80
C PRO A 182 -5.90 18.76 -4.67
N ASP A 183 -4.62 18.99 -4.35
CA ASP A 183 -3.52 18.30 -5.00
C ASP A 183 -3.64 16.77 -4.83
N PRO A 184 -3.24 15.99 -5.85
CA PRO A 184 -3.21 14.54 -5.71
C PRO A 184 -2.33 14.12 -4.51
N LYS A 185 -2.81 13.22 -3.67
CA LYS A 185 -1.97 12.60 -2.64
C LYS A 185 -0.90 11.73 -3.32
N VAL A 186 0.34 11.83 -2.86
CA VAL A 186 1.46 11.04 -3.38
C VAL A 186 1.86 10.00 -2.34
N ASP A 187 1.57 8.75 -2.64
CA ASP A 187 1.91 7.61 -1.79
C ASP A 187 3.13 6.86 -2.35
N ILE A 188 3.89 6.19 -1.50
CA ILE A 188 5.03 5.39 -1.96
C ILE A 188 5.03 3.99 -1.34
N ALA A 189 5.50 3.00 -2.11
CA ALA A 189 5.79 1.68 -1.58
C ALA A 189 7.09 1.70 -0.79
N ALA A 190 7.03 1.29 0.48
CA ALA A 190 8.18 1.25 1.36
C ALA A 190 8.20 -0.02 2.21
N VAL A 191 9.39 -0.63 2.35
CA VAL A 191 9.61 -1.86 3.11
C VAL A 191 10.75 -1.69 4.10
N ASN A 192 11.95 -1.30 3.63
CA ASN A 192 13.10 -1.17 4.50
C ASN A 192 13.04 0.09 5.38
N PRO A 193 13.80 0.13 6.49
CA PRO A 193 13.76 1.24 7.46
C PRO A 193 13.99 2.61 6.85
N TRP A 194 14.95 2.74 5.92
CA TRP A 194 15.25 4.01 5.26
C TRP A 194 14.07 4.51 4.43
N MET A 195 13.47 3.60 3.61
CA MET A 195 12.31 3.95 2.78
C MET A 195 11.09 4.32 3.61
N LEU A 196 10.86 3.65 4.74
CA LEU A 196 9.75 3.97 5.64
C LEU A 196 9.93 5.35 6.29
N THR A 197 11.14 5.69 6.74
CA THR A 197 11.44 7.03 7.27
C THR A 197 11.28 8.10 6.20
N MET A 198 11.82 7.87 5.00
CA MET A 198 11.68 8.78 3.87
C MET A 198 10.21 8.97 3.45
N ALA A 199 9.41 7.90 3.50
CA ALA A 199 7.97 8.01 3.25
C ALA A 199 7.28 8.96 4.22
N GLY A 200 7.55 8.85 5.52
CA GLY A 200 7.07 9.81 6.51
C GLY A 200 7.49 11.24 6.21
N GLU A 201 8.72 11.41 5.74
CA GLU A 201 9.28 12.74 5.43
C GLU A 201 8.57 13.45 4.27
N VAL A 202 8.30 12.74 3.15
CA VAL A 202 7.88 13.40 1.90
C VAL A 202 6.58 12.90 1.28
N ALA A 203 6.09 11.70 1.65
CA ALA A 203 4.88 11.12 1.05
C ALA A 203 3.61 11.42 1.85
N ASP A 204 2.44 11.26 1.22
CA ASP A 204 1.14 11.41 1.85
C ASP A 204 0.56 10.07 2.30
N GLY A 205 1.21 8.97 1.93
CA GLY A 205 0.88 7.63 2.39
C GLY A 205 1.96 6.62 2.08
N VAL A 206 1.87 5.47 2.74
CA VAL A 206 2.77 4.34 2.59
C VAL A 206 1.98 3.11 2.15
N HIS A 207 2.28 2.59 0.96
CA HIS A 207 1.87 1.25 0.57
C HIS A 207 2.79 0.22 1.23
N VAL A 208 2.26 -0.49 2.21
CA VAL A 208 2.96 -1.58 2.88
C VAL A 208 3.06 -2.79 1.94
N HIS A 209 4.09 -3.60 2.11
CA HIS A 209 4.24 -4.83 1.32
C HIS A 209 3.16 -5.86 1.70
N PRO A 210 2.64 -6.66 0.75
CA PRO A 210 1.60 -7.68 1.03
C PRO A 210 1.92 -8.72 2.10
N ILE A 211 3.19 -8.92 2.45
CA ILE A 211 3.60 -9.74 3.60
C ILE A 211 3.82 -8.91 4.88
N GLY A 212 3.28 -7.69 4.94
CA GLY A 212 3.32 -6.84 6.13
C GLY A 212 2.25 -7.26 7.15
N GLU A 213 2.60 -8.18 8.04
CA GLU A 213 1.71 -8.62 9.12
C GLU A 213 1.55 -7.54 10.22
N PRO A 214 0.50 -7.58 11.06
CA PRO A 214 0.23 -6.54 12.05
C PRO A 214 1.38 -6.22 13.01
N GLY A 215 2.16 -7.23 13.41
CA GLY A 215 3.32 -7.02 14.29
C GLY A 215 4.43 -6.25 13.58
N TYR A 216 4.69 -6.54 12.29
CA TYR A 216 5.62 -5.76 11.46
C TYR A 216 5.16 -4.30 11.33
N LEU A 217 3.85 -4.06 11.12
CA LEU A 217 3.30 -2.70 11.08
C LEU A 217 3.63 -1.93 12.35
N GLN A 218 3.38 -2.54 13.51
CA GLN A 218 3.57 -1.90 14.81
C GLN A 218 5.05 -1.71 15.18
N ARG A 219 5.90 -2.68 14.87
CA ARG A 219 7.33 -2.63 15.26
C ARG A 219 8.17 -1.81 14.30
N HIS A 220 7.84 -1.79 13.02
CA HIS A 220 8.70 -1.21 11.98
C HIS A 220 8.06 -0.08 11.20
N VAL A 221 6.83 -0.25 10.69
CA VAL A 221 6.22 0.73 9.79
C VAL A 221 5.86 2.01 10.55
N LEU A 222 5.00 1.89 11.55
CA LEU A 222 4.48 3.06 12.28
C LEU A 222 5.59 3.90 12.95
N PRO A 223 6.58 3.31 13.66
CA PRO A 223 7.62 4.11 14.27
C PRO A 223 8.48 4.85 13.26
N ARG A 224 8.83 4.22 12.13
CA ARG A 224 9.69 4.83 11.11
C ARG A 224 8.98 5.94 10.34
N VAL A 225 7.71 5.74 9.99
CA VAL A 225 6.88 6.76 9.35
C VAL A 225 6.70 7.95 10.28
N THR A 226 6.40 7.70 11.55
CA THR A 226 6.29 8.74 12.60
C THR A 226 7.59 9.54 12.75
N ASP A 227 8.73 8.85 12.81
CA ASP A 227 10.04 9.50 12.92
C ASP A 227 10.34 10.39 11.71
N GLY A 228 10.03 9.89 10.49
CA GLY A 228 10.22 10.65 9.27
C GLY A 228 9.36 11.90 9.18
N ALA A 229 8.06 11.76 9.46
CA ALA A 229 7.12 12.88 9.49
C ALA A 229 7.52 13.93 10.53
N SER A 230 7.84 13.50 11.75
CA SER A 230 8.26 14.39 12.83
C SER A 230 9.54 15.16 12.51
N LYS A 231 10.54 14.51 11.90
CA LYS A 231 11.78 15.17 11.44
C LYS A 231 11.54 16.24 10.38
N ALA A 232 10.53 16.02 9.52
CA ALA A 232 10.12 16.99 8.51
C ALA A 232 9.16 18.07 9.04
N GLY A 233 8.83 18.06 10.32
CA GLY A 233 7.88 19.01 10.93
C GLY A 233 6.43 18.77 10.51
N ARG A 234 6.10 17.55 10.04
CA ARG A 234 4.76 17.14 9.61
C ARG A 234 4.05 16.37 10.73
N ASP A 235 2.72 16.44 10.74
CA ASP A 235 1.92 15.57 11.60
C ASP A 235 1.97 14.13 11.07
N PRO A 236 2.44 13.14 11.85
CA PRO A 236 2.41 11.74 11.45
C PRO A 236 1.03 11.21 11.08
N ALA A 237 -0.04 11.79 11.64
CA ALA A 237 -1.42 11.40 11.32
C ALA A 237 -1.85 11.78 9.90
N GLU A 238 -1.12 12.67 9.21
CA GLU A 238 -1.36 13.01 7.81
C GLU A 238 -0.82 11.96 6.82
N VAL A 239 0.00 11.00 7.29
CA VAL A 239 0.60 9.96 6.45
C VAL A 239 -0.22 8.69 6.55
N SER A 240 -1.03 8.41 5.51
CA SER A 240 -1.91 7.23 5.48
C SER A 240 -1.11 5.92 5.42
N ILE A 241 -1.50 4.94 6.21
CA ILE A 241 -0.96 3.57 6.17
C ILE A 241 -1.92 2.69 5.34
N ILE A 242 -1.45 2.27 4.15
CA ILE A 242 -2.22 1.53 3.16
C ILE A 242 -1.74 0.08 3.17
N VAL A 243 -2.58 -0.82 3.65
CA VAL A 243 -2.22 -2.21 3.95
C VAL A 243 -2.94 -3.17 3.01
N PRO A 244 -2.22 -3.82 2.08
CA PRO A 244 -2.78 -4.92 1.31
C PRO A 244 -2.95 -6.14 2.22
N VAL A 245 -4.16 -6.72 2.21
CA VAL A 245 -4.51 -7.88 3.03
C VAL A 245 -4.91 -9.06 2.16
N MET A 246 -4.29 -10.21 2.40
CA MET A 246 -4.65 -11.48 1.79
C MET A 246 -5.63 -12.21 2.69
N THR A 247 -6.75 -12.66 2.11
CA THR A 247 -7.83 -13.27 2.87
C THR A 247 -8.07 -14.72 2.46
N ILE A 248 -8.19 -15.59 3.44
CA ILE A 248 -8.68 -16.96 3.30
C ILE A 248 -10.12 -16.94 3.81
N VAL A 249 -11.09 -16.89 2.91
CA VAL A 249 -12.50 -16.78 3.31
C VAL A 249 -13.36 -17.81 2.64
N GLY A 250 -14.27 -18.40 3.41
CA GLY A 250 -15.22 -19.41 2.96
C GLY A 250 -16.06 -19.92 4.11
N ASP A 251 -17.30 -20.32 3.84
CA ASP A 251 -18.20 -20.85 4.86
C ASP A 251 -17.88 -22.32 5.18
N THR A 252 -17.26 -23.03 4.22
CA THR A 252 -16.83 -24.43 4.40
C THR A 252 -15.31 -24.54 4.50
N ASP A 253 -14.83 -25.65 5.08
CA ASP A 253 -13.40 -25.94 5.15
C ASP A 253 -12.79 -26.19 3.76
N GLU A 254 -13.57 -26.74 2.82
CA GLU A 254 -13.14 -26.97 1.44
C GLU A 254 -12.90 -25.65 0.69
N GLU A 255 -13.80 -24.67 0.85
CA GLU A 255 -13.61 -23.32 0.29
C GLU A 255 -12.34 -22.66 0.85
N ARG A 256 -12.14 -22.72 2.17
CA ARG A 256 -10.94 -22.16 2.81
C ARG A 256 -9.68 -22.93 2.42
N HIS A 257 -9.73 -24.24 2.26
CA HIS A 257 -8.61 -25.03 1.77
C HIS A 257 -8.17 -24.60 0.37
N THR A 258 -9.12 -24.41 -0.54
CA THR A 258 -8.82 -23.90 -1.89
C THR A 258 -8.11 -22.54 -1.86
N GLU A 259 -8.56 -21.63 -1.01
CA GLU A 259 -7.92 -20.31 -0.85
C GLU A 259 -6.51 -20.43 -0.20
N ARG A 260 -6.32 -21.32 0.78
CA ARG A 260 -5.00 -21.58 1.38
C ARG A 260 -3.98 -22.01 0.32
N GLU A 261 -4.33 -22.97 -0.52
CA GLU A 261 -3.42 -23.46 -1.56
C GLU A 261 -3.07 -22.38 -2.59
N HIS A 262 -4.04 -21.55 -2.95
CA HIS A 262 -3.77 -20.40 -3.83
C HIS A 262 -2.81 -19.39 -3.16
N LEU A 263 -3.02 -19.07 -1.89
CA LEU A 263 -2.19 -18.09 -1.18
C LEU A 263 -0.79 -18.64 -0.84
N ARG A 264 -0.61 -19.97 -0.68
CA ARG A 264 0.74 -20.56 -0.58
C ARG A 264 1.60 -20.22 -1.80
N ALA A 265 1.06 -20.37 -3.01
CA ALA A 265 1.77 -20.03 -4.23
C ALA A 265 2.10 -18.53 -4.28
N MET A 266 1.16 -17.67 -3.91
CA MET A 266 1.35 -16.22 -3.89
C MET A 266 2.39 -15.79 -2.85
N LEU A 267 2.31 -16.29 -1.62
CA LEU A 267 3.28 -16.00 -0.56
C LEU A 267 4.67 -16.51 -0.92
N SER A 268 4.79 -17.68 -1.54
CA SER A 268 6.09 -18.21 -1.98
C SER A 268 6.73 -17.32 -3.05
N PHE A 269 5.93 -16.72 -3.94
CA PHE A 269 6.44 -15.74 -4.90
C PHE A 269 7.06 -14.54 -4.19
N TYR A 270 6.38 -13.93 -3.22
CA TYR A 270 6.93 -12.83 -2.43
C TYR A 270 8.12 -13.27 -1.56
N GLY A 271 8.03 -14.46 -0.97
CA GLY A 271 9.09 -15.06 -0.16
C GLY A 271 10.39 -15.33 -0.92
N SER A 272 10.33 -15.40 -2.25
CA SER A 272 11.55 -15.59 -3.08
C SER A 272 12.44 -14.34 -3.18
N THR A 273 11.97 -13.18 -2.72
CA THR A 273 12.69 -11.91 -2.84
C THR A 273 13.62 -11.69 -1.64
N PRO A 274 14.96 -11.67 -1.81
CA PRO A 274 15.90 -11.57 -0.70
C PRO A 274 15.72 -10.34 0.18
N ASN A 275 15.31 -9.22 -0.42
CA ASN A 275 15.11 -7.96 0.30
C ASN A 275 13.97 -8.01 1.32
N TYR A 276 13.13 -9.05 1.30
CA TYR A 276 12.02 -9.25 2.23
C TYR A 276 12.28 -10.37 3.24
N ALA A 277 13.46 -11.03 3.19
CA ALA A 277 13.80 -12.15 4.07
C ALA A 277 13.62 -11.81 5.54
N PHE A 278 14.03 -10.61 5.94
CA PHE A 278 13.97 -10.17 7.33
C PHE A 278 12.53 -10.16 7.90
N ILE A 279 11.50 -9.96 7.07
CA ILE A 279 10.10 -9.98 7.52
C ILE A 279 9.70 -11.39 7.96
N TRP A 280 10.15 -12.42 7.20
CA TRP A 280 9.94 -13.82 7.55
C TRP A 280 10.71 -14.20 8.81
N ASP A 281 12.00 -13.82 8.86
CA ASP A 281 12.87 -14.15 9.98
C ASP A 281 12.37 -13.54 11.29
N GLU A 282 11.93 -12.29 11.28
CA GLU A 282 11.35 -11.61 12.46
C GLU A 282 9.97 -12.15 12.89
N ALA A 283 9.25 -12.78 11.96
CA ALA A 283 8.00 -13.48 12.26
C ALA A 283 8.22 -14.90 12.81
N GLY A 284 9.48 -15.34 12.97
CA GLY A 284 9.84 -16.66 13.50
C GLY A 284 10.00 -17.74 12.45
N PHE A 285 10.15 -17.34 11.17
CA PHE A 285 10.27 -18.26 10.03
C PHE A 285 11.64 -18.12 9.33
N GLU A 286 12.71 -18.17 10.10
CA GLU A 286 14.07 -17.99 9.63
C GLU A 286 14.41 -18.94 8.48
N GLY A 287 15.11 -18.42 7.48
CA GLY A 287 15.58 -19.15 6.33
C GLY A 287 14.51 -19.52 5.29
N THR A 288 13.25 -19.11 5.45
CA THR A 288 12.18 -19.38 4.49
C THR A 288 12.54 -18.89 3.08
N THR A 289 13.05 -17.66 2.96
CA THR A 289 13.50 -17.12 1.66
C THR A 289 14.58 -17.99 1.01
N ALA A 290 15.52 -18.51 1.77
CA ALA A 290 16.59 -19.36 1.24
C ALA A 290 16.03 -20.67 0.66
N ARG A 291 15.15 -21.35 1.41
CA ARG A 291 14.48 -22.59 0.97
C ARG A 291 13.63 -22.39 -0.28
N ILE A 292 12.83 -21.31 -0.34
CA ILE A 292 12.03 -20.96 -1.52
C ILE A 292 12.92 -20.71 -2.74
N ARG A 293 14.02 -19.98 -2.57
CA ARG A 293 14.96 -19.68 -3.67
C ARG A 293 15.70 -20.91 -4.19
N GLU A 294 15.97 -21.89 -3.36
CA GLU A 294 16.53 -23.18 -3.79
C GLU A 294 15.56 -23.85 -4.77
N LYS A 295 14.27 -23.95 -4.42
CA LYS A 295 13.22 -24.50 -5.29
C LYS A 295 13.05 -23.68 -6.56
N GLN A 296 13.05 -22.36 -6.46
CA GLN A 296 12.96 -21.46 -7.61
C GLN A 296 14.09 -21.69 -8.62
N LYS A 297 15.34 -21.85 -8.15
CA LYS A 297 16.49 -22.12 -9.01
C LYS A 297 16.40 -23.47 -9.71
N ALA A 298 15.76 -24.44 -9.08
CA ALA A 298 15.49 -25.76 -9.65
C ALA A 298 14.29 -25.78 -10.61
N GLY A 299 13.54 -24.67 -10.75
CA GLY A 299 12.30 -24.60 -11.52
C GLY A 299 11.13 -25.33 -10.87
N ASP A 300 11.24 -25.68 -9.59
CA ASP A 300 10.22 -26.41 -8.81
C ASP A 300 9.24 -25.42 -8.16
N PHE A 301 8.29 -24.92 -8.93
CA PHE A 301 7.29 -23.96 -8.44
C PHE A 301 6.32 -24.57 -7.43
N ALA A 302 5.98 -25.84 -7.57
CA ALA A 302 5.17 -26.56 -6.57
C ALA A 302 5.95 -26.70 -5.25
N GLY A 303 7.25 -27.06 -5.33
CA GLY A 303 8.12 -27.09 -4.17
C GLY A 303 8.33 -25.75 -3.50
N MET A 304 8.25 -24.61 -4.24
CA MET A 304 8.23 -23.27 -3.64
C MET A 304 7.00 -23.09 -2.75
N ALA A 305 5.80 -23.39 -3.28
CA ALA A 305 4.55 -23.26 -2.52
C ALA A 305 4.55 -24.14 -1.26
N ASN A 306 5.12 -25.33 -1.33
CA ASN A 306 5.23 -26.27 -0.20
C ASN A 306 6.15 -25.78 0.93
N GLN A 307 6.96 -24.70 0.72
CA GLN A 307 7.72 -24.07 1.80
C GLN A 307 6.85 -23.17 2.69
N ILE A 308 5.65 -22.84 2.25
CA ILE A 308 4.68 -22.05 3.02
C ILE A 308 3.78 -23.02 3.79
N THR A 309 3.93 -23.08 5.11
CA THR A 309 3.14 -23.91 6.01
C THR A 309 1.85 -23.20 6.44
N ASP A 310 0.98 -23.90 7.19
CA ASP A 310 -0.21 -23.28 7.78
C ASP A 310 0.15 -22.19 8.78
N ASP A 311 1.25 -22.35 9.53
CA ASP A 311 1.73 -21.30 10.45
C ASP A 311 2.07 -20.00 9.70
N HIS A 312 2.72 -20.09 8.54
CA HIS A 312 2.97 -18.93 7.69
C HIS A 312 1.64 -18.28 7.24
N LEU A 313 0.67 -19.09 6.80
CA LEU A 313 -0.65 -18.57 6.42
C LEU A 313 -1.32 -17.85 7.59
N GLY A 314 -1.29 -18.44 8.79
CA GLY A 314 -1.88 -17.85 10.01
C GLY A 314 -1.31 -16.47 10.36
N VAL A 315 -0.02 -16.23 10.06
CA VAL A 315 0.62 -14.94 10.31
C VAL A 315 0.32 -13.94 9.20
N PHE A 316 0.53 -14.34 7.93
CA PHE A 316 0.54 -13.41 6.78
C PHE A 316 -0.80 -13.27 6.06
N THR A 317 -1.82 -14.02 6.47
CA THR A 317 -3.17 -13.92 5.90
C THR A 317 -4.22 -13.71 6.99
N THR A 318 -5.43 -13.34 6.58
CA THR A 318 -6.59 -13.27 7.47
C THR A 318 -7.57 -14.35 7.07
N GLU A 319 -7.79 -15.33 7.95
CA GLU A 319 -8.70 -16.44 7.70
C GLU A 319 -9.99 -16.28 8.50
N ALA A 320 -11.15 -16.43 7.84
CA ALA A 320 -12.46 -16.35 8.46
C ALA A 320 -13.56 -17.02 7.61
N THR A 321 -14.73 -17.19 8.20
CA THR A 321 -15.99 -17.31 7.44
C THR A 321 -16.38 -15.97 6.86
N TRP A 322 -17.33 -15.94 5.92
CA TRP A 322 -17.80 -14.66 5.36
C TRP A 322 -18.39 -13.74 6.44
N ASP A 323 -19.15 -14.28 7.37
CA ASP A 323 -19.78 -13.51 8.46
C ASP A 323 -18.74 -12.98 9.47
N GLY A 324 -17.62 -13.70 9.65
CA GLY A 324 -16.55 -13.32 10.59
C GLY A 324 -15.47 -12.43 10.00
N LEU A 325 -15.40 -12.27 8.66
CA LEU A 325 -14.25 -11.61 8.00
C LEU A 325 -14.10 -10.14 8.41
N ALA A 326 -15.19 -9.41 8.54
CA ALA A 326 -15.14 -8.01 8.97
C ALA A 326 -14.58 -7.87 10.39
N ASP A 327 -15.02 -8.73 11.32
CA ASP A 327 -14.52 -8.75 12.70
C ASP A 327 -13.03 -9.03 12.76
N GLU A 328 -12.57 -10.04 12.01
CA GLU A 328 -11.17 -10.42 11.99
C GLU A 328 -10.28 -9.33 11.39
N LEU A 329 -10.70 -8.70 10.29
CA LEU A 329 -9.96 -7.59 9.68
C LEU A 329 -9.87 -6.37 10.59
N ILE A 330 -10.97 -6.01 11.26
CA ILE A 330 -10.98 -4.91 12.25
C ILE A 330 -10.09 -5.25 13.44
N SER A 331 -10.16 -6.47 13.95
CA SER A 331 -9.33 -6.92 15.07
C SER A 331 -7.84 -6.86 14.75
N ARG A 332 -7.44 -7.29 13.57
CA ARG A 332 -6.02 -7.34 13.16
C ARG A 332 -5.44 -5.99 12.78
N TYR A 333 -6.21 -5.13 12.10
CA TYR A 333 -5.68 -3.93 11.46
C TYR A 333 -6.27 -2.62 11.99
N GLY A 334 -7.30 -2.69 12.82
CA GLY A 334 -7.88 -1.50 13.45
C GLY A 334 -6.87 -0.72 14.29
N GLY A 335 -6.78 0.59 14.07
CA GLY A 335 -5.84 1.49 14.74
C GLY A 335 -4.38 1.39 14.25
N VAL A 336 -4.11 0.62 13.18
CA VAL A 336 -2.78 0.54 12.53
C VAL A 336 -2.84 0.79 11.03
N ALA A 337 -4.02 0.70 10.41
CA ALA A 337 -4.22 0.95 8.98
C ALA A 337 -5.30 2.02 8.79
N ASP A 338 -5.07 2.94 7.86
CA ASP A 338 -6.07 3.91 7.40
C ASP A 338 -6.86 3.37 6.20
N ARG A 339 -6.22 2.53 5.39
CA ARG A 339 -6.82 1.84 4.24
C ARG A 339 -6.42 0.37 4.21
N LEU A 340 -7.40 -0.51 4.10
CA LEU A 340 -7.19 -1.92 3.77
C LEU A 340 -7.40 -2.11 2.28
N VAL A 341 -6.50 -2.84 1.64
CA VAL A 341 -6.64 -3.20 0.23
C VAL A 341 -6.84 -4.71 0.15
N LEU A 342 -8.05 -5.15 -0.18
CA LEU A 342 -8.36 -6.57 -0.34
C LEU A 342 -7.63 -7.10 -1.57
N TYR A 343 -6.54 -7.85 -1.31
CA TYR A 343 -5.52 -8.15 -2.30
C TYR A 343 -5.99 -9.20 -3.33
N ASN A 344 -6.69 -10.22 -2.89
CA ASN A 344 -7.16 -11.32 -3.75
C ASN A 344 -8.65 -11.23 -4.12
N ALA A 345 -9.40 -10.28 -3.58
CA ALA A 345 -10.85 -10.15 -3.82
C ALA A 345 -11.21 -9.84 -5.29
N GLY A 346 -10.37 -9.09 -6.01
CA GLY A 346 -10.59 -8.75 -7.42
C GLY A 346 -10.40 -9.90 -8.40
N ARG A 347 -9.87 -11.04 -7.96
CA ARG A 347 -9.65 -12.25 -8.76
C ARG A 347 -10.93 -13.05 -8.99
N ASP A 348 -11.77 -13.12 -7.97
CA ASP A 348 -12.97 -13.97 -7.96
C ASP A 348 -14.23 -13.11 -8.13
N ARG A 349 -14.79 -13.14 -9.33
CA ARG A 349 -15.96 -12.32 -9.68
C ARG A 349 -17.25 -12.77 -9.01
N GLU A 350 -17.41 -14.06 -8.73
CA GLU A 350 -18.62 -14.59 -8.09
C GLU A 350 -18.68 -14.17 -6.63
N ARG A 351 -17.52 -14.04 -6.00
CA ARG A 351 -17.37 -13.66 -4.60
C ARG A 351 -17.20 -12.15 -4.39
N PHE A 352 -17.02 -11.38 -5.48
CA PHE A 352 -16.70 -9.95 -5.45
C PHE A 352 -17.72 -9.12 -4.66
N ASP A 353 -19.02 -9.37 -4.85
CA ASP A 353 -20.08 -8.65 -4.16
C ASP A 353 -20.13 -8.98 -2.66
N ARG A 354 -19.76 -10.21 -2.26
CA ARG A 354 -19.61 -10.60 -0.85
C ARG A 354 -18.46 -9.83 -0.20
N TYR A 355 -17.33 -9.71 -0.86
CA TYR A 355 -16.21 -8.86 -0.40
C TYR A 355 -16.64 -7.39 -0.28
N GLY A 356 -17.41 -6.87 -1.21
CA GLY A 356 -17.97 -5.51 -1.14
C GLY A 356 -18.89 -5.32 0.06
N SER A 357 -19.66 -6.35 0.42
CA SER A 357 -20.50 -6.32 1.63
C SER A 357 -19.67 -6.27 2.90
N VAL A 358 -18.58 -7.04 2.98
CA VAL A 358 -17.59 -6.98 4.07
C VAL A 358 -16.96 -5.59 4.14
N ALA A 359 -16.59 -5.01 3.00
CA ALA A 359 -16.00 -3.67 2.94
C ALA A 359 -16.95 -2.61 3.52
N ARG A 360 -18.24 -2.61 3.13
CA ARG A 360 -19.25 -1.71 3.70
C ARG A 360 -19.42 -1.89 5.21
N ASP A 361 -19.40 -3.12 5.69
CA ASP A 361 -19.55 -3.40 7.12
C ASP A 361 -18.38 -2.85 7.93
N ILE A 362 -17.14 -3.06 7.45
CA ILE A 362 -15.94 -2.49 8.08
C ILE A 362 -16.05 -0.97 8.15
N VAL A 363 -16.28 -0.31 7.01
CA VAL A 363 -16.39 1.16 6.95
C VAL A 363 -17.45 1.67 7.92
N ARG A 364 -18.65 1.09 7.91
CA ARG A 364 -19.75 1.49 8.82
C ARG A 364 -19.38 1.37 10.30
N ARG A 365 -18.60 0.37 10.68
CA ARG A 365 -18.25 0.06 12.08
C ARG A 365 -17.05 0.84 12.59
N THR A 366 -16.24 1.40 11.67
CA THR A 366 -15.03 2.16 12.00
C THR A 366 -15.18 3.67 11.75
N SER A 367 -16.33 4.10 11.19
CA SER A 367 -16.69 5.52 10.95
C SER A 367 -17.06 6.28 12.21
#